data_7ef91dc3f2c2a70fba45b5cb4320b427
#
_entry.id   7ef91dc3f2c2a70fba45b5cb4320b427
#
_cell.length_a   1.000
_cell.length_b   1.000
_cell.length_c   1.000
_cell.angle_alpha   90.00
_cell.angle_beta   90.00
_cell.angle_gamma   90.00
#
_symmetry.space_group_name_H-M   'P 1'
#
loop_
_entity.id
_entity.type
_entity.pdbx_description
1 polymer ?
#
loop_
_entity_poly.entity_id
_entity_poly.type
_entity_poly.pdbx_seq_one_letter_code
_entity_poly.pdbx_strand_id
1 'polypeptide(L)'
;MADAQGSGEPLAIICGGGSFPGAVADAVARRGRRPVMFGLKGWADAAVIERYAHHWIPIGQAGRFFRLARAENCREVLFIGTVLRPPISQLRLDWQTIKAMPGLVRAYRGGDDTLISGVARIAESGGLRVVGVKDVAPEIFVPEGVLSRAEPSARDQADIARALKLVAALGPFDVGQAAIVADEHVLAVEAAEGTDNMLARIAELRKQGRVTTPLGVGVLVKAPKPAQDRRFDLPSIGPRTIENVARAGLAGLAVTSGSTMIAEPAQVTAAADRAKIFFVGVREHAAP
;
A
#
# COMPACT_ATOMS: atom_id res chain seq x y z
N MET A 1 4.18 7.14 -29.10
CA MET A 1 4.13 7.71 -27.74
C MET A 1 3.11 8.86 -27.75
N ALA A 2 1.83 8.52 -27.79
CA ALA A 2 0.75 9.50 -27.78
C ALA A 2 -0.25 9.08 -26.72
N ASP A 3 -0.75 10.08 -25.98
CA ASP A 3 -1.95 10.08 -25.14
C ASP A 3 -1.97 9.31 -23.81
N ALA A 4 -0.97 9.56 -22.95
CA ALA A 4 -1.15 9.36 -21.50
C ALA A 4 -1.97 10.50 -20.84
N GLN A 5 -2.54 11.42 -21.62
CA GLN A 5 -3.38 12.51 -21.14
C GLN A 5 -4.83 12.21 -21.49
N GLY A 6 -5.54 11.51 -20.57
CA GLY A 6 -6.99 11.40 -20.66
C GLY A 6 -7.62 12.79 -20.79
N SER A 7 -8.57 12.96 -21.70
CA SER A 7 -9.29 14.21 -21.93
C SER A 7 -10.48 14.43 -20.99
N GLY A 8 -10.74 13.46 -20.10
CA GLY A 8 -11.88 13.45 -19.18
C GLY A 8 -11.70 14.28 -17.92
N GLU A 9 -12.59 14.07 -16.93
CA GLU A 9 -12.59 14.81 -15.67
C GLU A 9 -11.25 14.65 -14.94
N PRO A 10 -10.61 15.78 -14.55
CA PRO A 10 -9.30 15.74 -13.91
C PRO A 10 -9.39 15.15 -12.50
N LEU A 11 -8.43 14.28 -12.17
CA LEU A 11 -8.24 13.71 -10.85
C LEU A 11 -6.89 14.19 -10.29
N ALA A 12 -6.92 14.87 -9.14
CA ALA A 12 -5.70 15.21 -8.41
C ALA A 12 -5.14 13.95 -7.74
N ILE A 13 -3.86 13.63 -7.98
CA ILE A 13 -3.18 12.49 -7.35
C ILE A 13 -2.00 13.03 -6.55
N ILE A 14 -2.12 13.04 -5.22
CA ILE A 14 -1.01 13.42 -4.33
C ILE A 14 -0.09 12.22 -4.18
N CYS A 15 1.18 12.39 -4.58
CA CYS A 15 2.13 11.32 -4.79
C CYS A 15 3.30 11.38 -3.82
N GLY A 16 3.49 10.29 -3.05
CA GLY A 16 4.75 9.95 -2.40
C GLY A 16 5.67 9.14 -3.31
N GLY A 17 6.57 8.38 -2.71
CA GLY A 17 7.51 7.48 -3.39
C GLY A 17 6.90 6.14 -3.80
N GLY A 18 7.67 5.35 -4.56
CA GLY A 18 7.31 4.01 -5.00
C GLY A 18 6.69 3.96 -6.39
N SER A 19 6.35 2.75 -6.86
CA SER A 19 5.85 2.48 -8.22
C SER A 19 4.34 2.69 -8.38
N PHE A 20 3.58 2.68 -7.28
CA PHE A 20 2.12 2.80 -7.33
C PHE A 20 1.58 4.12 -7.90
N PRO A 21 2.21 5.30 -7.65
CA PRO A 21 1.74 6.55 -8.26
C PRO A 21 1.62 6.46 -9.79
N GLY A 22 2.63 5.89 -10.45
CA GLY A 22 2.61 5.69 -11.90
C GLY A 22 1.55 4.67 -12.34
N ALA A 23 1.45 3.54 -11.66
CA ALA A 23 0.47 2.50 -11.98
C ALA A 23 -0.98 3.01 -11.87
N VAL A 24 -1.27 3.81 -10.83
CA VAL A 24 -2.60 4.44 -10.64
C VAL A 24 -2.85 5.49 -11.72
N ALA A 25 -1.88 6.35 -12.02
CA ALA A 25 -2.03 7.36 -13.07
C ALA A 25 -2.29 6.73 -14.44
N ASP A 26 -1.57 5.65 -14.80
CA ASP A 26 -1.80 4.89 -16.03
C ASP A 26 -3.21 4.27 -16.06
N ALA A 27 -3.69 3.72 -14.94
CA ALA A 27 -5.02 3.15 -14.82
C ALA A 27 -6.12 4.22 -14.97
N VAL A 28 -5.96 5.37 -14.32
CA VAL A 28 -6.86 6.53 -14.43
C VAL A 28 -6.93 7.04 -15.88
N ALA A 29 -5.77 7.16 -16.56
CA ALA A 29 -5.70 7.58 -17.95
C ALA A 29 -6.39 6.58 -18.89
N ARG A 30 -6.16 5.27 -18.72
CA ARG A 30 -6.85 4.22 -19.51
C ARG A 30 -8.37 4.25 -19.35
N ARG A 31 -8.88 4.76 -18.25
CA ARG A 31 -10.31 4.98 -17.99
C ARG A 31 -10.85 6.30 -18.55
N GLY A 32 -10.03 7.01 -19.32
CA GLY A 32 -10.40 8.26 -19.98
C GLY A 32 -10.37 9.49 -19.08
N ARG A 33 -9.95 9.38 -17.81
CA ARG A 33 -9.78 10.51 -16.91
C ARG A 33 -8.38 11.13 -17.07
N ARG A 34 -8.23 12.40 -16.73
CA ARG A 34 -6.95 13.11 -16.78
C ARG A 34 -6.26 13.08 -15.41
N PRO A 35 -5.18 12.30 -15.22
CA PRO A 35 -4.41 12.35 -13.99
C PRO A 35 -3.63 13.66 -13.91
N VAL A 36 -3.73 14.38 -12.79
CA VAL A 36 -2.91 15.54 -12.45
C VAL A 36 -2.08 15.20 -11.23
N MET A 37 -0.77 15.04 -11.43
CA MET A 37 0.14 14.55 -10.41
C MET A 37 0.62 15.69 -9.51
N PHE A 38 0.46 15.55 -8.21
CA PHE A 38 0.97 16.47 -7.20
C PHE A 38 2.10 15.79 -6.44
N GLY A 39 3.34 15.87 -7.00
CA GLY A 39 4.51 15.23 -6.44
C GLY A 39 4.98 15.91 -5.15
N LEU A 40 5.06 15.16 -4.06
CA LEU A 40 5.61 15.65 -2.80
C LEU A 40 7.14 15.76 -2.92
N LYS A 41 7.66 16.98 -2.79
CA LYS A 41 9.11 17.26 -2.89
C LYS A 41 9.91 16.45 -1.89
N GLY A 42 10.95 15.77 -2.37
CA GLY A 42 11.81 14.90 -1.56
C GLY A 42 11.29 13.47 -1.37
N TRP A 43 10.09 13.14 -1.90
CA TRP A 43 9.46 11.81 -1.79
C TRP A 43 9.11 11.19 -3.13
N ALA A 44 8.43 11.94 -3.97
CA ALA A 44 7.97 11.46 -5.27
C ALA A 44 9.13 11.33 -6.28
N ASP A 45 9.04 10.31 -7.14
CA ASP A 45 10.01 10.07 -8.20
C ASP A 45 9.70 10.98 -9.41
N ALA A 46 10.66 11.83 -9.79
CA ALA A 46 10.52 12.73 -10.92
C ALA A 46 10.28 11.99 -12.23
N ALA A 47 10.94 10.85 -12.46
CA ALA A 47 10.78 10.05 -13.67
C ALA A 47 9.35 9.51 -13.84
N VAL A 48 8.62 9.33 -12.74
CA VAL A 48 7.20 8.93 -12.74
C VAL A 48 6.29 10.14 -12.92
N ILE A 49 6.51 11.19 -12.10
CA ILE A 49 5.61 12.35 -12.00
C ILE A 49 5.59 13.16 -13.29
N GLU A 50 6.75 13.38 -13.92
CA GLU A 50 6.92 14.22 -15.09
C GLU A 50 6.37 13.63 -16.40
N ARG A 51 5.91 12.38 -16.36
CA ARG A 51 5.19 11.74 -17.49
C ARG A 51 3.78 12.30 -17.70
N TYR A 52 3.22 13.01 -16.72
CA TYR A 52 1.85 13.51 -16.67
C TYR A 52 1.81 15.03 -16.45
N ALA A 53 0.62 15.64 -16.59
CA ALA A 53 0.40 16.97 -16.04
C ALA A 53 0.72 16.99 -14.55
N HIS A 54 1.61 17.86 -14.09
CA HIS A 54 2.11 17.76 -12.74
C HIS A 54 2.46 19.08 -12.07
N HIS A 55 2.50 19.04 -10.75
CA HIS A 55 2.94 20.11 -9.87
C HIS A 55 3.78 19.55 -8.73
N TRP A 56 4.87 20.22 -8.39
CA TRP A 56 5.70 19.88 -7.25
C TRP A 56 5.29 20.67 -6.01
N ILE A 57 4.96 19.97 -4.92
CA ILE A 57 4.46 20.56 -3.68
C ILE A 57 5.36 20.16 -2.49
N PRO A 58 5.87 21.13 -1.71
CA PRO A 58 6.46 20.83 -0.41
C PRO A 58 5.38 20.33 0.57
N ILE A 59 5.75 19.41 1.47
CA ILE A 59 4.87 19.00 2.56
C ILE A 59 4.55 20.20 3.45
N GLY A 60 3.27 20.35 3.82
CA GLY A 60 2.81 21.47 4.66
C GLY A 60 2.29 22.68 3.88
N GLN A 61 2.14 22.59 2.55
CA GLN A 61 1.58 23.66 1.72
C GLN A 61 0.19 23.31 1.15
N ALA A 62 -0.77 23.08 2.04
CA ALA A 62 -2.15 22.75 1.66
C ALA A 62 -2.81 23.86 0.82
N GLY A 63 -2.56 25.13 1.15
CA GLY A 63 -3.10 26.26 0.40
C GLY A 63 -2.56 26.36 -1.03
N ARG A 64 -1.28 26.03 -1.22
CA ARG A 64 -0.71 25.92 -2.57
C ARG A 64 -1.35 24.78 -3.36
N PHE A 65 -1.53 23.64 -2.72
CA PHE A 65 -2.22 22.50 -3.33
C PHE A 65 -3.63 22.87 -3.79
N PHE A 66 -4.46 23.45 -2.92
CA PHE A 66 -5.84 23.83 -3.27
C PHE A 66 -5.92 24.83 -4.41
N ARG A 67 -5.03 25.82 -4.43
CA ARG A 67 -4.98 26.80 -5.51
C ARG A 67 -4.67 26.14 -6.85
N LEU A 68 -3.69 25.23 -6.90
CA LEU A 68 -3.30 24.52 -8.11
C LEU A 68 -4.37 23.50 -8.53
N ALA A 69 -4.94 22.73 -7.60
CA ALA A 69 -6.02 21.79 -7.89
C ALA A 69 -7.25 22.48 -8.49
N ARG A 70 -7.60 23.68 -8.00
CA ARG A 70 -8.67 24.51 -8.59
C ARG A 70 -8.31 25.01 -9.99
N ALA A 71 -7.07 25.44 -10.21
CA ALA A 71 -6.60 25.87 -11.54
C ALA A 71 -6.67 24.73 -12.57
N GLU A 72 -6.44 23.48 -12.11
CA GLU A 72 -6.58 22.27 -12.91
C GLU A 72 -8.03 21.75 -13.00
N ASN A 73 -8.99 22.42 -12.37
CA ASN A 73 -10.40 22.02 -12.26
C ASN A 73 -10.61 20.65 -11.59
N CYS A 74 -9.70 20.22 -10.73
CA CYS A 74 -9.86 18.99 -9.97
C CYS A 74 -10.96 19.14 -8.91
N ARG A 75 -11.90 18.19 -8.87
CA ARG A 75 -12.95 18.07 -7.85
C ARG A 75 -12.71 16.91 -6.88
N GLU A 76 -11.84 15.99 -7.27
CA GLU A 76 -11.48 14.81 -6.54
C GLU A 76 -9.99 14.75 -6.28
N VAL A 77 -9.61 14.12 -5.17
CA VAL A 77 -8.22 13.87 -4.83
C VAL A 77 -8.01 12.46 -4.34
N LEU A 78 -6.91 11.86 -4.76
CA LEU A 78 -6.40 10.58 -4.35
C LEU A 78 -5.02 10.75 -3.70
N PHE A 79 -4.71 9.96 -2.68
CA PHE A 79 -3.39 9.91 -2.05
C PHE A 79 -2.76 8.55 -2.32
N ILE A 80 -1.51 8.51 -2.79
CA ILE A 80 -0.82 7.26 -3.12
C ILE A 80 0.70 7.40 -2.98
N GLY A 81 1.35 6.31 -2.59
CA GLY A 81 2.81 6.24 -2.46
C GLY A 81 3.31 6.47 -1.05
N THR A 82 4.56 6.11 -0.81
CA THR A 82 5.17 6.11 0.51
C THR A 82 5.66 7.50 0.90
N VAL A 83 5.28 7.95 2.09
CA VAL A 83 5.80 9.16 2.73
C VAL A 83 6.20 8.78 4.15
N LEU A 84 7.48 8.79 4.44
CA LEU A 84 7.94 8.63 5.82
C LEU A 84 7.61 9.90 6.60
N ARG A 85 7.31 9.78 7.90
CA ARG A 85 6.99 10.93 8.74
C ARG A 85 8.14 11.95 8.72
N PRO A 86 7.98 13.13 8.09
CA PRO A 86 9.03 14.13 8.08
C PRO A 86 9.17 14.75 9.47
N PRO A 87 10.39 15.10 9.92
CA PRO A 87 10.55 15.90 11.12
C PRO A 87 9.87 17.26 10.94
N ILE A 88 9.24 17.74 12.00
CA ILE A 88 8.45 19.00 11.97
C ILE A 88 9.28 20.18 11.44
N SER A 89 10.60 20.18 11.69
CA SER A 89 11.53 21.20 11.21
C SER A 89 11.65 21.29 9.67
N GLN A 90 11.27 20.25 8.95
CA GLN A 90 11.29 20.23 7.47
C GLN A 90 9.96 20.64 6.85
N LEU A 91 8.91 20.82 7.65
CA LEU A 91 7.61 21.25 7.17
C LEU A 91 7.64 22.73 6.78
N ARG A 92 7.25 23.02 5.55
CA ARG A 92 7.06 24.42 5.07
C ARG A 92 5.59 24.78 5.17
N LEU A 93 5.15 25.17 6.38
CA LEU A 93 3.74 25.41 6.67
C LEU A 93 3.26 26.71 6.01
N ASP A 94 2.17 26.61 5.24
CA ASP A 94 1.40 27.78 4.82
C ASP A 94 0.23 28.07 5.78
N TRP A 95 -0.43 29.22 5.60
CA TRP A 95 -1.48 29.69 6.50
C TRP A 95 -2.67 28.69 6.59
N GLN A 96 -3.02 28.00 5.52
CA GLN A 96 -4.08 27.02 5.53
C GLN A 96 -3.69 25.77 6.32
N THR A 97 -2.46 25.32 6.18
CA THR A 97 -1.92 24.22 6.99
C THR A 97 -1.84 24.61 8.46
N ILE A 98 -1.42 25.84 8.78
CA ILE A 98 -1.39 26.35 10.16
C ILE A 98 -2.80 26.34 10.80
N LYS A 99 -3.84 26.77 10.08
CA LYS A 99 -5.23 26.68 10.57
C LYS A 99 -5.68 25.25 10.87
N ALA A 100 -5.20 24.27 10.11
CA ALA A 100 -5.51 22.86 10.30
C ALA A 100 -4.63 22.18 11.37
N MET A 101 -3.56 22.85 11.86
CA MET A 101 -2.58 22.30 12.81
C MET A 101 -3.21 21.69 14.08
N PRO A 102 -4.23 22.28 14.75
CA PRO A 102 -4.80 21.66 15.95
C PRO A 102 -5.33 20.26 15.69
N GLY A 103 -5.95 20.04 14.54
CA GLY A 103 -6.41 18.70 14.08
C GLY A 103 -5.25 17.78 13.71
N LEU A 104 -4.24 18.28 13.01
CA LEU A 104 -3.06 17.53 12.61
C LEU A 104 -2.20 17.10 13.81
N VAL A 105 -1.99 17.96 14.80
CA VAL A 105 -1.22 17.61 16.02
C VAL A 105 -1.93 16.50 16.80
N ARG A 106 -3.25 16.57 16.91
CA ARG A 106 -4.03 15.48 17.53
C ARG A 106 -3.90 14.18 16.74
N ALA A 107 -3.97 14.26 15.41
CA ALA A 107 -3.80 13.13 14.52
C ALA A 107 -2.36 12.58 14.53
N TYR A 108 -1.36 13.44 14.67
CA TYR A 108 0.05 13.05 14.72
C TYR A 108 0.42 12.23 15.97
N ARG A 109 -0.32 12.41 17.08
CA ARG A 109 -0.18 11.60 18.30
C ARG A 109 -0.83 10.22 18.20
N GLY A 110 -1.67 10.01 17.19
CA GLY A 110 -2.25 8.72 16.84
C GLY A 110 -1.35 7.91 15.92
N GLY A 111 -1.82 6.74 15.47
CA GLY A 111 -1.18 5.92 14.46
C GLY A 111 -1.13 6.58 13.07
N ASP A 112 -0.52 5.89 12.10
CA ASP A 112 -0.41 6.38 10.71
C ASP A 112 -1.78 6.57 10.06
N ASP A 113 -2.74 5.69 10.33
CA ASP A 113 -4.12 5.77 9.87
C ASP A 113 -4.81 7.08 10.32
N THR A 114 -4.53 7.52 11.56
CA THR A 114 -5.09 8.75 12.12
C THR A 114 -4.53 9.99 11.43
N LEU A 115 -3.23 9.97 11.08
CA LEU A 115 -2.57 11.09 10.39
C LEU A 115 -3.11 11.26 8.97
N ILE A 116 -3.21 10.18 8.20
CA ILE A 116 -3.74 10.19 6.83
C ILE A 116 -5.20 10.62 6.82
N SER A 117 -6.02 10.12 7.74
CA SER A 117 -7.41 10.56 7.91
C SER A 117 -7.51 12.07 8.27
N GLY A 118 -6.53 12.60 8.99
CA GLY A 118 -6.40 14.04 9.26
C GLY A 118 -6.14 14.85 7.99
N VAL A 119 -5.23 14.38 7.14
CA VAL A 119 -4.92 14.99 5.83
C VAL A 119 -6.13 14.94 4.90
N ALA A 120 -6.85 13.82 4.88
CA ALA A 120 -8.09 13.68 4.10
C ALA A 120 -9.14 14.74 4.49
N ARG A 121 -9.38 14.93 5.78
CA ARG A 121 -10.30 15.96 6.27
C ARG A 121 -9.89 17.37 5.85
N ILE A 122 -8.58 17.65 5.75
CA ILE A 122 -8.09 18.93 5.22
C ILE A 122 -8.47 19.06 3.75
N ALA A 123 -8.28 18.02 2.93
CA ALA A 123 -8.66 18.04 1.52
C ALA A 123 -10.18 18.24 1.36
N GLU A 124 -10.99 17.56 2.14
CA GLU A 124 -12.46 17.70 2.14
C GLU A 124 -12.90 19.10 2.59
N SER A 125 -12.26 19.69 3.60
CA SER A 125 -12.53 21.07 4.03
C SER A 125 -12.16 22.11 2.96
N GLY A 126 -11.24 21.76 2.05
CA GLY A 126 -10.88 22.54 0.87
C GLY A 126 -11.86 22.41 -0.31
N GLY A 127 -12.90 21.59 -0.18
CA GLY A 127 -13.94 21.37 -1.17
C GLY A 127 -13.61 20.27 -2.19
N LEU A 128 -12.64 19.39 -1.91
CA LEU A 128 -12.33 18.24 -2.74
C LEU A 128 -12.97 16.97 -2.16
N ARG A 129 -13.49 16.10 -3.03
CA ARG A 129 -13.92 14.76 -2.65
C ARG A 129 -12.71 13.82 -2.62
N VAL A 130 -12.46 13.19 -1.48
CA VAL A 130 -11.39 12.20 -1.35
C VAL A 130 -11.89 10.85 -1.85
N VAL A 131 -11.18 10.28 -2.82
CA VAL A 131 -11.50 8.98 -3.43
C VAL A 131 -10.42 7.96 -3.12
N GLY A 132 -10.82 6.69 -3.00
CA GLY A 132 -9.88 5.59 -2.83
C GLY A 132 -9.32 5.08 -4.15
N VAL A 133 -8.20 4.38 -4.09
CA VAL A 133 -7.60 3.74 -5.26
C VAL A 133 -8.59 2.76 -5.91
N LYS A 134 -9.39 2.06 -5.11
CA LYS A 134 -10.38 1.09 -5.60
C LYS A 134 -11.47 1.72 -6.47
N ASP A 135 -11.80 2.98 -6.21
CA ASP A 135 -12.84 3.70 -6.97
C ASP A 135 -12.37 4.08 -8.38
N VAL A 136 -11.05 4.31 -8.55
CA VAL A 136 -10.48 4.86 -9.78
C VAL A 136 -9.61 3.88 -10.56
N ALA A 137 -9.04 2.85 -9.89
CA ALA A 137 -8.12 1.88 -10.47
C ALA A 137 -8.31 0.47 -9.84
N PRO A 138 -9.51 -0.14 -9.86
CA PRO A 138 -9.75 -1.43 -9.22
C PRO A 138 -8.90 -2.57 -9.82
N GLU A 139 -8.42 -2.42 -11.05
CA GLU A 139 -7.57 -3.40 -11.72
C GLU A 139 -6.17 -3.56 -11.13
N ILE A 140 -5.72 -2.66 -10.26
CA ILE A 140 -4.42 -2.79 -9.59
C ILE A 140 -4.50 -3.61 -8.30
N PHE A 141 -5.66 -4.16 -7.98
CA PHE A 141 -5.83 -5.04 -6.84
C PHE A 141 -5.63 -6.50 -7.23
N VAL A 142 -5.11 -7.27 -6.29
CA VAL A 142 -4.96 -8.72 -6.45
C VAL A 142 -6.35 -9.36 -6.63
N PRO A 143 -6.58 -10.12 -7.72
CA PRO A 143 -7.82 -10.87 -7.90
C PRO A 143 -7.87 -12.09 -6.97
N GLU A 144 -9.04 -12.72 -6.84
CA GLU A 144 -9.21 -13.99 -6.14
C GLU A 144 -8.65 -15.16 -6.94
N GLY A 145 -8.09 -16.13 -6.23
CA GLY A 145 -7.59 -17.38 -6.81
C GLY A 145 -6.06 -17.49 -6.83
N VAL A 146 -5.58 -18.59 -7.36
CA VAL A 146 -4.15 -18.87 -7.53
C VAL A 146 -3.61 -18.10 -8.73
N LEU A 147 -2.50 -17.38 -8.55
CA LEU A 147 -1.92 -16.48 -9.53
C LEU A 147 -0.53 -16.95 -10.02
N SER A 148 -0.02 -18.04 -9.47
CA SER A 148 1.23 -18.70 -9.82
C SER A 148 0.96 -20.13 -10.25
N ARG A 149 2.00 -20.82 -10.79
CA ARG A 149 1.89 -22.24 -11.17
C ARG A 149 1.82 -23.16 -9.96
N ALA A 150 2.50 -22.80 -8.87
CA ALA A 150 2.41 -23.54 -7.62
C ALA A 150 1.09 -23.21 -6.92
N GLU A 151 0.49 -24.18 -6.26
CA GLU A 151 -0.76 -24.05 -5.53
C GLU A 151 -0.54 -24.30 -4.03
N PRO A 152 -1.32 -23.65 -3.14
CA PRO A 152 -1.24 -23.92 -1.71
C PRO A 152 -1.78 -25.33 -1.38
N SER A 153 -1.02 -26.10 -0.62
CA SER A 153 -1.45 -27.39 -0.07
C SER A 153 -2.50 -27.23 1.04
N ALA A 154 -3.10 -28.32 1.50
CA ALA A 154 -4.02 -28.29 2.65
C ALA A 154 -3.37 -27.72 3.92
N ARG A 155 -2.07 -28.00 4.13
CA ARG A 155 -1.26 -27.43 5.22
C ARG A 155 -1.15 -25.91 5.07
N ASP A 156 -0.79 -25.44 3.89
CA ASP A 156 -0.65 -24.00 3.63
C ASP A 156 -1.98 -23.27 3.81
N GLN A 157 -3.11 -23.91 3.44
CA GLN A 157 -4.45 -23.34 3.65
C GLN A 157 -4.78 -23.19 5.15
N ALA A 158 -4.37 -24.16 6.00
CA ALA A 158 -4.50 -24.04 7.46
C ALA A 158 -3.66 -22.88 8.01
N ASP A 159 -2.40 -22.77 7.55
CA ASP A 159 -1.51 -21.66 7.91
C ASP A 159 -2.07 -20.31 7.49
N ILE A 160 -2.63 -20.19 6.26
CA ILE A 160 -3.31 -18.99 5.76
C ILE A 160 -4.48 -18.62 6.65
N ALA A 161 -5.36 -19.58 6.96
CA ALA A 161 -6.53 -19.33 7.80
C ALA A 161 -6.14 -18.85 9.20
N ARG A 162 -5.09 -19.43 9.78
CA ARG A 162 -4.56 -19.01 11.09
C ARG A 162 -3.98 -17.61 11.04
N ALA A 163 -3.19 -17.29 10.03
CA ALA A 163 -2.57 -15.97 9.86
C ALA A 163 -3.61 -14.87 9.66
N LEU A 164 -4.67 -15.12 8.87
CA LEU A 164 -5.77 -14.16 8.69
C LEU A 164 -6.49 -13.86 10.01
N LYS A 165 -6.79 -14.89 10.82
CA LYS A 165 -7.37 -14.72 12.15
C LYS A 165 -6.46 -13.91 13.07
N LEU A 166 -5.15 -14.15 13.02
CA LEU A 166 -4.17 -13.41 13.82
C LEU A 166 -4.12 -11.94 13.44
N VAL A 167 -3.99 -11.62 12.15
CA VAL A 167 -3.94 -10.23 11.67
C VAL A 167 -5.23 -9.49 12.05
N ALA A 168 -6.40 -10.12 11.89
CA ALA A 168 -7.67 -9.56 12.29
C ALA A 168 -7.72 -9.27 13.80
N ALA A 169 -7.25 -10.20 14.65
CA ALA A 169 -7.23 -10.05 16.10
C ALA A 169 -6.28 -8.93 16.58
N LEU A 170 -5.20 -8.66 15.85
CA LEU A 170 -4.24 -7.59 16.13
C LEU A 170 -4.70 -6.21 15.63
N GLY A 171 -5.70 -6.17 14.78
CA GLY A 171 -6.24 -4.93 14.21
C GLY A 171 -6.51 -3.82 15.22
N PRO A 172 -7.19 -4.08 16.36
CA PRO A 172 -7.46 -3.07 17.39
C PRO A 172 -6.22 -2.42 18.01
N PHE A 173 -5.07 -3.08 17.94
CA PHE A 173 -3.79 -2.60 18.48
C PHE A 173 -2.95 -1.83 17.45
N ASP A 174 -3.44 -1.69 16.22
CA ASP A 174 -2.72 -1.04 15.10
C ASP A 174 -1.32 -1.66 14.82
N VAL A 175 -1.20 -2.98 15.01
CA VAL A 175 0.04 -3.73 14.82
C VAL A 175 0.06 -4.37 13.44
N GLY A 176 0.85 -3.81 12.51
CA GLY A 176 1.16 -4.40 11.20
C GLY A 176 -0.05 -4.92 10.41
N GLN A 177 0.22 -5.46 9.24
CA GLN A 177 -0.80 -6.03 8.34
C GLN A 177 -0.32 -7.35 7.70
N ALA A 178 0.73 -7.96 8.30
CA ALA A 178 1.26 -9.22 7.82
C ALA A 178 1.67 -10.15 8.98
N ALA A 179 1.55 -11.45 8.74
CA ALA A 179 2.03 -12.50 9.63
C ALA A 179 2.66 -13.64 8.84
N ILE A 180 3.60 -14.34 9.46
CA ILE A 180 4.21 -15.57 8.94
C ILE A 180 3.82 -16.72 9.85
N VAL A 181 3.19 -17.74 9.26
CA VAL A 181 2.75 -18.96 9.95
C VAL A 181 3.32 -20.17 9.23
N ALA A 182 3.78 -21.15 9.96
CA ALA A 182 4.26 -22.43 9.43
C ALA A 182 3.85 -23.57 10.35
N ASP A 183 3.20 -24.62 9.84
CA ASP A 183 2.66 -25.74 10.64
C ASP A 183 1.76 -25.26 11.80
N GLU A 184 0.91 -24.29 11.49
CA GLU A 184 0.06 -23.62 12.47
C GLU A 184 0.80 -22.85 13.59
N HIS A 185 2.12 -22.75 13.54
CA HIS A 185 2.92 -21.95 14.48
C HIS A 185 3.18 -20.55 13.92
N VAL A 186 2.92 -19.52 14.70
CA VAL A 186 3.24 -18.15 14.35
C VAL A 186 4.75 -17.95 14.47
N LEU A 187 5.41 -17.70 13.33
CA LEU A 187 6.84 -17.42 13.29
C LEU A 187 7.15 -15.93 13.44
N ALA A 188 6.31 -15.07 12.89
CA ALA A 188 6.46 -13.62 12.99
C ALA A 188 5.15 -12.90 12.78
N VAL A 189 5.06 -11.70 13.37
CA VAL A 189 4.04 -10.68 13.10
C VAL A 189 4.77 -9.42 12.70
N GLU A 190 4.28 -8.74 11.69
CA GLU A 190 4.78 -7.44 11.27
C GLU A 190 4.47 -6.39 12.34
N ALA A 191 5.45 -5.54 12.63
CA ALA A 191 5.30 -4.38 13.48
C ALA A 191 5.95 -3.16 12.79
N ALA A 192 6.59 -2.27 13.55
CA ALA A 192 7.22 -1.05 13.02
C ALA A 192 8.36 -1.33 12.02
N GLU A 193 8.92 -2.55 12.02
CA GLU A 193 9.99 -2.93 11.07
C GLU A 193 9.51 -3.07 9.62
N GLY A 194 8.22 -3.31 9.38
CA GLY A 194 7.65 -3.55 8.06
C GLY A 194 7.91 -4.95 7.50
N THR A 195 7.16 -5.33 6.47
CA THR A 195 7.16 -6.70 5.89
C THR A 195 8.55 -7.16 5.44
N ASP A 196 9.32 -6.29 4.77
CA ASP A 196 10.63 -6.67 4.23
C ASP A 196 11.63 -7.06 5.34
N ASN A 197 11.69 -6.28 6.42
CA ASN A 197 12.57 -6.55 7.55
C ASN A 197 12.07 -7.76 8.36
N MET A 198 10.76 -7.95 8.49
CA MET A 198 10.20 -9.16 9.09
C MET A 198 10.63 -10.42 8.34
N LEU A 199 10.56 -10.43 7.00
CA LEU A 199 11.02 -11.54 6.17
C LEU A 199 12.54 -11.76 6.31
N ALA A 200 13.33 -10.67 6.31
CA ALA A 200 14.78 -10.75 6.52
C ALA A 200 15.12 -11.34 7.90
N ARG A 201 14.37 -10.97 8.93
CA ARG A 201 14.50 -11.53 10.30
C ARG A 201 14.24 -13.03 10.31
N ILE A 202 13.22 -13.52 9.61
CA ILE A 202 12.94 -14.96 9.51
C ILE A 202 14.07 -15.70 8.79
N ALA A 203 14.59 -15.14 7.67
CA ALA A 203 15.74 -15.73 6.99
C ALA A 203 16.97 -15.84 7.90
N GLU A 204 17.23 -14.84 8.71
CA GLU A 204 18.34 -14.86 9.67
C GLU A 204 18.12 -15.85 10.82
N LEU A 205 16.92 -15.90 11.40
CA LEU A 205 16.57 -16.88 12.44
C LEU A 205 16.69 -18.34 11.95
N ARG A 206 16.41 -18.60 10.67
CA ARG A 206 16.67 -19.90 10.06
C ARG A 206 18.15 -20.24 10.05
N LYS A 207 19.03 -19.32 9.63
CA LYS A 207 20.48 -19.53 9.64
C LYS A 207 21.02 -19.83 11.03
N GLN A 208 20.42 -19.20 12.04
CA GLN A 208 20.76 -19.41 13.45
C GLN A 208 20.17 -20.70 14.05
N GLY A 209 19.39 -21.48 13.28
CA GLY A 209 18.73 -22.71 13.75
C GLY A 209 17.57 -22.45 14.72
N ARG A 210 17.08 -21.21 14.85
CA ARG A 210 15.94 -20.88 15.72
C ARG A 210 14.59 -21.13 15.03
N VAL A 211 14.52 -21.02 13.71
CA VAL A 211 13.39 -21.46 12.89
C VAL A 211 13.79 -22.78 12.24
N THR A 212 13.24 -23.87 12.72
CA THR A 212 13.60 -25.25 12.33
C THR A 212 12.63 -25.87 11.32
N THR A 213 11.55 -25.15 10.95
CA THR A 213 10.63 -25.63 9.92
C THR A 213 11.38 -25.81 8.60
N PRO A 214 11.14 -26.90 7.83
CA PRO A 214 11.81 -27.15 6.56
C PRO A 214 11.67 -25.97 5.59
N LEU A 215 12.63 -25.86 4.63
CA LEU A 215 12.49 -24.94 3.51
C LEU A 215 11.26 -25.32 2.67
N GLY A 216 10.55 -24.32 2.17
CA GLY A 216 9.29 -24.52 1.45
C GLY A 216 8.10 -24.85 2.36
N VAL A 217 8.19 -24.53 3.65
CA VAL A 217 7.09 -24.64 4.62
C VAL A 217 6.83 -23.30 5.27
N GLY A 218 5.52 -22.95 5.37
CA GLY A 218 5.04 -21.70 5.95
C GLY A 218 4.67 -20.65 4.90
N VAL A 219 3.83 -19.74 5.30
CA VAL A 219 3.18 -18.76 4.43
C VAL A 219 3.32 -17.37 5.00
N LEU A 220 3.67 -16.39 4.15
CA LEU A 220 3.41 -14.98 4.43
C LEU A 220 1.96 -14.67 4.08
N VAL A 221 1.22 -14.10 5.01
CA VAL A 221 -0.13 -13.57 4.76
C VAL A 221 -0.12 -12.06 4.95
N LYS A 222 -0.73 -11.33 3.99
CA LYS A 222 -1.00 -9.88 4.14
C LYS A 222 -2.49 -9.62 4.00
N ALA A 223 -3.04 -8.89 4.97
CA ALA A 223 -4.45 -8.51 5.01
C ALA A 223 -4.61 -7.11 5.60
N PRO A 224 -5.60 -6.32 5.14
CA PRO A 224 -5.87 -5.01 5.74
C PRO A 224 -6.35 -5.18 7.18
N LYS A 225 -6.05 -4.21 8.02
CA LYS A 225 -6.61 -4.16 9.39
C LYS A 225 -8.10 -3.85 9.33
N PRO A 226 -8.95 -4.43 10.20
CA PRO A 226 -10.41 -4.23 10.16
C PRO A 226 -10.86 -2.77 10.24
N ALA A 227 -10.17 -1.94 11.02
CA ALA A 227 -10.51 -0.52 11.23
C ALA A 227 -9.78 0.46 10.29
N GLN A 228 -9.01 -0.05 9.32
CA GLN A 228 -8.18 0.75 8.42
C GLN A 228 -9.04 1.54 7.41
N ASP A 229 -8.72 2.82 7.21
CA ASP A 229 -9.36 3.59 6.14
C ASP A 229 -8.79 3.14 4.77
N ARG A 230 -9.56 2.29 4.11
CA ARG A 230 -9.20 1.64 2.83
C ARG A 230 -9.04 2.61 1.66
N ARG A 231 -9.33 3.90 1.84
CA ARG A 231 -9.07 4.92 0.82
C ARG A 231 -7.58 5.23 0.69
N PHE A 232 -6.78 4.98 1.76
CA PHE A 232 -5.40 5.46 1.86
C PHE A 232 -4.38 4.38 2.16
N ASP A 233 -4.68 3.53 3.14
CA ASP A 233 -3.74 2.55 3.66
C ASP A 233 -4.22 1.16 3.30
N LEU A 234 -3.56 0.58 2.30
CA LEU A 234 -3.85 -0.76 1.81
C LEU A 234 -2.56 -1.57 1.74
N PRO A 235 -2.62 -2.84 2.10
CA PRO A 235 -1.52 -3.75 1.85
C PRO A 235 -1.07 -3.66 0.39
N SER A 236 0.22 -3.73 0.18
CA SER A 236 0.78 -3.72 -1.16
C SER A 236 1.88 -4.75 -1.31
N ILE A 237 2.02 -5.27 -2.51
CA ILE A 237 3.06 -6.24 -2.88
C ILE A 237 3.67 -5.87 -4.23
N GLY A 238 4.89 -6.34 -4.43
CA GLY A 238 5.62 -6.22 -5.69
C GLY A 238 6.60 -7.39 -5.87
N PRO A 239 7.39 -7.42 -6.95
CA PRO A 239 8.35 -8.50 -7.21
C PRO A 239 9.29 -8.76 -6.03
N ARG A 240 9.77 -7.69 -5.36
CA ARG A 240 10.64 -7.79 -4.18
C ARG A 240 10.00 -8.54 -3.01
N THR A 241 8.67 -8.45 -2.84
CA THR A 241 7.96 -9.22 -1.80
C THR A 241 8.13 -10.71 -2.05
N ILE A 242 7.96 -11.16 -3.30
CA ILE A 242 8.12 -12.55 -3.70
C ILE A 242 9.56 -13.03 -3.47
N GLU A 243 10.55 -12.22 -3.87
CA GLU A 243 11.97 -12.55 -3.66
C GLU A 243 12.30 -12.69 -2.18
N ASN A 244 11.74 -11.83 -1.32
CA ASN A 244 11.94 -11.90 0.12
C ASN A 244 11.25 -13.11 0.76
N VAL A 245 10.04 -13.49 0.28
CA VAL A 245 9.34 -14.73 0.67
C VAL A 245 10.19 -15.96 0.34
N ALA A 246 10.73 -16.02 -0.88
CA ALA A 246 11.62 -17.10 -1.30
C ALA A 246 12.91 -17.16 -0.45
N ARG A 247 13.52 -15.99 -0.19
CA ARG A 247 14.74 -15.90 0.67
C ARG A 247 14.48 -16.32 2.10
N ALA A 248 13.29 -16.06 2.62
CA ALA A 248 12.85 -16.53 3.95
C ALA A 248 12.56 -18.04 3.98
N GLY A 249 12.60 -18.73 2.83
CA GLY A 249 12.38 -20.16 2.70
C GLY A 249 10.93 -20.58 2.95
N LEU A 250 9.97 -19.72 2.63
CA LEU A 250 8.54 -19.99 2.77
C LEU A 250 7.96 -20.68 1.53
N ALA A 251 6.83 -21.37 1.68
CA ALA A 251 6.09 -22.03 0.61
C ALA A 251 5.39 -21.03 -0.32
N GLY A 252 4.96 -19.89 0.22
CA GLY A 252 4.23 -18.94 -0.59
C GLY A 252 3.75 -17.67 0.10
N LEU A 253 2.97 -16.93 -0.67
CA LEU A 253 2.32 -15.68 -0.30
C LEU A 253 0.82 -15.78 -0.51
N ALA A 254 0.05 -15.46 0.52
CA ALA A 254 -1.38 -15.24 0.43
C ALA A 254 -1.71 -13.78 0.78
N VAL A 255 -2.59 -13.15 0.00
CA VAL A 255 -3.03 -11.78 0.26
C VAL A 255 -4.53 -11.65 0.12
N THR A 256 -5.15 -10.70 0.80
CA THR A 256 -6.57 -10.46 0.67
C THR A 256 -6.91 -9.89 -0.70
N SER A 257 -7.71 -10.60 -1.48
CA SER A 257 -8.18 -10.19 -2.80
C SER A 257 -9.04 -8.93 -2.74
N GLY A 258 -8.93 -8.06 -3.77
CA GLY A 258 -9.68 -6.80 -3.84
C GLY A 258 -9.37 -5.79 -2.74
N SER A 259 -8.40 -6.10 -1.85
CA SER A 259 -7.96 -5.25 -0.74
C SER A 259 -6.43 -5.12 -0.65
N THR A 260 -5.67 -5.85 -1.47
CA THR A 260 -4.21 -5.74 -1.57
C THR A 260 -3.84 -5.24 -2.96
N MET A 261 -3.05 -4.18 -3.04
CA MET A 261 -2.54 -3.64 -4.30
C MET A 261 -1.35 -4.45 -4.80
N ILE A 262 -1.24 -4.62 -6.11
CA ILE A 262 -0.12 -5.30 -6.76
C ILE A 262 0.58 -4.37 -7.74
N ALA A 263 1.87 -4.16 -7.53
CA ALA A 263 2.73 -3.51 -8.51
C ALA A 263 3.31 -4.56 -9.47
N GLU A 264 3.29 -4.26 -10.77
CA GLU A 264 3.92 -5.10 -11.79
C GLU A 264 3.44 -6.57 -11.76
N PRO A 265 2.11 -6.83 -11.89
CA PRO A 265 1.54 -8.16 -11.65
C PRO A 265 2.20 -9.28 -12.46
N ALA A 266 2.55 -9.02 -13.71
CA ALA A 266 3.25 -10.00 -14.54
C ALA A 266 4.63 -10.38 -14.00
N GLN A 267 5.37 -9.41 -13.45
CA GLN A 267 6.69 -9.67 -12.84
C GLN A 267 6.56 -10.40 -11.51
N VAL A 268 5.52 -10.07 -10.71
CA VAL A 268 5.20 -10.77 -9.45
C VAL A 268 4.91 -12.25 -9.73
N THR A 269 4.01 -12.54 -10.67
CA THR A 269 3.69 -13.93 -11.07
C THR A 269 4.92 -14.66 -11.60
N ALA A 270 5.68 -14.03 -12.50
CA ALA A 270 6.90 -14.64 -13.04
C ALA A 270 7.97 -14.89 -11.95
N ALA A 271 8.07 -14.01 -10.96
CA ALA A 271 8.98 -14.21 -9.83
C ALA A 271 8.55 -15.38 -8.94
N ALA A 272 7.24 -15.51 -8.65
CA ALA A 272 6.68 -16.63 -7.91
C ALA A 272 6.93 -17.97 -8.62
N ASP A 273 6.69 -18.01 -9.93
CA ASP A 273 6.92 -19.20 -10.75
C ASP A 273 8.40 -19.63 -10.77
N ARG A 274 9.31 -18.65 -10.95
CA ARG A 274 10.76 -18.93 -10.90
C ARG A 274 11.22 -19.44 -9.54
N ALA A 275 10.66 -18.88 -8.47
CA ALA A 275 10.98 -19.28 -7.12
C ALA A 275 10.26 -20.58 -6.67
N LYS A 276 9.33 -21.09 -7.47
CA LYS A 276 8.49 -22.27 -7.18
C LYS A 276 7.69 -22.10 -5.89
N ILE A 277 7.25 -20.89 -5.59
CA ILE A 277 6.37 -20.56 -4.46
C ILE A 277 4.97 -20.24 -4.97
N PHE A 278 3.95 -20.51 -4.18
CA PHE A 278 2.61 -20.12 -4.56
C PHE A 278 2.34 -18.63 -4.25
N PHE A 279 1.49 -18.05 -5.08
CA PHE A 279 0.90 -16.73 -4.85
C PHE A 279 -0.60 -16.80 -5.04
N VAL A 280 -1.37 -16.46 -4.00
CA VAL A 280 -2.83 -16.61 -3.99
C VAL A 280 -3.53 -15.39 -3.42
N GLY A 281 -4.59 -14.94 -4.09
CA GLY A 281 -5.56 -14.00 -3.58
C GLY A 281 -6.68 -14.74 -2.86
N VAL A 282 -6.85 -14.50 -1.56
CA VAL A 282 -7.87 -15.11 -0.73
C VAL A 282 -8.98 -14.12 -0.37
N ARG A 283 -10.20 -14.61 -0.21
CA ARG A 283 -11.31 -13.77 0.26
C ARG A 283 -11.03 -13.25 1.66
N GLU A 284 -11.42 -12.00 1.88
CA GLU A 284 -11.45 -11.46 3.23
C GLU A 284 -12.51 -12.22 4.04
N HIS A 285 -12.08 -12.94 5.08
CA HIS A 285 -13.03 -13.51 6.03
C HIS A 285 -13.59 -12.37 6.86
N ALA A 286 -14.90 -12.20 6.85
CA ALA A 286 -15.56 -11.36 7.84
C ALA A 286 -15.11 -11.85 9.22
N ALA A 287 -14.60 -10.94 10.04
CA ALA A 287 -14.36 -11.25 11.44
C ALA A 287 -15.69 -11.71 12.07
N PRO A 288 -15.67 -12.76 12.89
CA PRO A 288 -16.86 -13.24 13.56
C PRO A 288 -17.48 -12.17 14.45
#